data_eb37d8b54c6ccc71c9deef12c17cd922
#
_entry.id   eb37d8b54c6ccc71c9deef12c17cd922
#
_cell.length_a   1.000
_cell.length_b   1.000
_cell.length_c   1.000
_cell.angle_alpha   90.00
_cell.angle_beta   90.00
_cell.angle_gamma   90.00
#
_symmetry.space_group_name_H-M   'P 1'
#
loop_
_entity.id
_entity.type
_entity.pdbx_description
1 polymer ?
#
loop_
_entity_poly.entity_id
_entity_poly.type
_entity_poly.pdbx_seq_one_letter_code
_entity_poly.pdbx_strand_id
1 'polypeptide(L)'
;VVDSGFSYYINENGVEIGVYLYVVKDYGKYFKVDASIVNNSDKRIDFIVRDTEVGVNGKVRNKEKYKILTFEEYSKIVKRRQNGNAFLMGFSAGLSNASAGTTYSQSNTYYSGYDSYGYNYSGYANTYTTTYSPALASLQYQQNQQNLNALDNEQKERMKYINDGYLKNHTIFPNTTLQGYFLIPFNRKVTDIDILFKIENMIFDFSNDKFH
;
A
#
# COMPACT_ATOMS: atom_id res chain seq x y z
N VAL A 1 -20.52 -7.59 1.75
CA VAL A 1 -19.41 -7.31 2.66
C VAL A 1 -18.71 -8.63 2.94
N VAL A 2 -17.69 -8.97 2.16
CA VAL A 2 -16.87 -10.15 2.42
C VAL A 2 -15.89 -9.76 3.52
N ASP A 3 -16.32 -9.92 4.76
CA ASP A 3 -15.45 -9.74 5.94
C ASP A 3 -15.13 -11.10 6.59
N SER A 4 -15.62 -12.21 5.98
CA SER A 4 -15.26 -13.57 6.31
C SER A 4 -14.49 -14.16 5.13
N GLY A 5 -13.20 -14.40 5.30
CA GLY A 5 -12.42 -15.13 4.32
C GLY A 5 -12.99 -16.54 4.17
N PHE A 6 -13.18 -16.96 2.91
CA PHE A 6 -13.57 -18.34 2.61
C PHE A 6 -12.30 -19.13 2.33
N SER A 7 -12.15 -20.26 3.01
CA SER A 7 -11.09 -21.23 2.73
C SER A 7 -11.68 -22.39 1.94
N TYR A 8 -11.12 -22.64 0.77
CA TYR A 8 -11.48 -23.77 -0.07
C TYR A 8 -10.26 -24.65 -0.29
N TYR A 9 -10.50 -25.93 -0.38
CA TYR A 9 -9.46 -26.93 -0.59
C TYR A 9 -9.94 -27.99 -1.57
N ILE A 10 -9.18 -28.21 -2.62
CA ILE A 10 -9.46 -29.20 -3.65
C ILE A 10 -8.22 -30.04 -3.88
N ASN A 11 -8.39 -31.36 -4.00
CA ASN A 11 -7.35 -32.32 -4.33
C ASN A 11 -7.71 -33.03 -5.62
N GLU A 12 -6.83 -33.00 -6.60
CA GLU A 12 -6.96 -33.72 -7.86
C GLU A 12 -5.59 -34.26 -8.30
N ASN A 13 -5.53 -35.57 -8.60
CA ASN A 13 -4.34 -36.25 -9.09
C ASN A 13 -3.06 -36.01 -8.26
N GLY A 14 -3.18 -35.91 -6.94
CA GLY A 14 -2.06 -35.64 -6.04
C GLY A 14 -1.64 -34.17 -5.98
N VAL A 15 -2.37 -33.26 -6.61
CA VAL A 15 -2.19 -31.82 -6.48
C VAL A 15 -3.29 -31.25 -5.60
N GLU A 16 -2.89 -30.52 -4.57
CA GLU A 16 -3.82 -29.93 -3.63
C GLU A 16 -3.73 -28.40 -3.71
N ILE A 17 -4.86 -27.72 -3.84
CA ILE A 17 -4.91 -26.26 -3.84
C ILE A 17 -5.84 -25.81 -2.71
N GLY A 18 -5.29 -24.98 -1.81
CA GLY A 18 -6.05 -24.22 -0.83
C GLY A 18 -6.06 -22.75 -1.17
N VAL A 19 -7.22 -22.10 -1.10
CA VAL A 19 -7.36 -20.66 -1.34
C VAL A 19 -8.09 -19.98 -0.19
N TYR A 20 -7.69 -18.74 0.09
CA TYR A 20 -8.35 -17.88 1.07
C TYR A 20 -8.54 -16.49 0.45
N LEU A 21 -9.80 -16.05 0.33
CA LEU A 21 -10.18 -14.80 -0.33
C LEU A 21 -10.64 -13.77 0.69
N TYR A 22 -10.09 -12.55 0.63
CA TYR A 22 -10.51 -11.43 1.48
C TYR A 22 -10.19 -10.07 0.83
N VAL A 23 -10.73 -9.00 1.41
CA VAL A 23 -10.54 -7.65 0.89
C VAL A 23 -9.41 -6.95 1.63
N VAL A 24 -8.48 -6.36 0.87
CA VAL A 24 -7.38 -5.57 1.42
C VAL A 24 -7.35 -4.16 0.86
N LYS A 25 -6.75 -3.23 1.65
CA LYS A 25 -6.37 -1.90 1.20
C LYS A 25 -4.85 -1.83 1.20
N ASP A 26 -4.26 -1.91 0.01
CA ASP A 26 -2.81 -1.87 -0.15
C ASP A 26 -2.48 -1.21 -1.49
N TYR A 27 -1.98 0.02 -1.46
CA TYR A 27 -1.81 0.86 -2.67
C TYR A 27 -3.02 0.90 -3.61
N GLY A 28 -4.20 0.53 -3.10
CA GLY A 28 -5.49 0.39 -3.76
C GLY A 28 -6.42 -0.44 -2.89
N LYS A 29 -7.58 -0.78 -3.42
CA LYS A 29 -8.49 -1.73 -2.81
C LYS A 29 -8.60 -2.93 -3.72
N TYR A 30 -8.36 -4.12 -3.17
CA TYR A 30 -8.30 -5.37 -3.92
C TYR A 30 -9.00 -6.49 -3.17
N PHE A 31 -9.46 -7.49 -3.91
CA PHE A 31 -9.63 -8.82 -3.39
C PHE A 31 -8.24 -9.48 -3.39
N LYS A 32 -7.79 -9.95 -2.24
CA LYS A 32 -6.54 -10.70 -2.09
C LYS A 32 -6.89 -12.17 -1.98
N VAL A 33 -6.21 -12.96 -2.78
CA VAL A 33 -6.32 -14.43 -2.78
C VAL A 33 -4.98 -14.97 -2.31
N ASP A 34 -4.94 -15.48 -1.08
CA ASP A 34 -3.82 -16.30 -0.64
C ASP A 34 -4.04 -17.73 -1.17
N ALA A 35 -3.03 -18.29 -1.79
CA ALA A 35 -3.09 -19.65 -2.33
C ALA A 35 -1.90 -20.48 -1.88
N SER A 36 -2.18 -21.77 -1.64
CA SER A 36 -1.20 -22.79 -1.33
C SER A 36 -1.39 -23.94 -2.31
N ILE A 37 -0.38 -24.26 -3.11
CA ILE A 37 -0.40 -25.33 -4.10
C ILE A 37 0.61 -26.38 -3.65
N VAL A 38 0.11 -27.55 -3.26
CA VAL A 38 0.92 -28.68 -2.80
C VAL A 38 0.98 -29.71 -3.91
N ASN A 39 2.19 -30.10 -4.30
CA ASN A 39 2.39 -31.16 -5.28
C ASN A 39 2.78 -32.46 -4.57
N ASN A 40 1.79 -33.31 -4.29
CA ASN A 40 1.99 -34.64 -3.75
C ASN A 40 2.12 -35.73 -4.84
N SER A 41 2.17 -35.31 -6.12
CA SER A 41 2.40 -36.24 -7.23
C SER A 41 3.89 -36.60 -7.37
N ASP A 42 4.21 -37.56 -8.19
CA ASP A 42 5.58 -38.00 -8.50
C ASP A 42 6.24 -37.17 -9.63
N LYS A 43 5.52 -36.18 -10.18
CA LYS A 43 5.97 -35.35 -11.31
C LYS A 43 6.06 -33.89 -10.92
N ARG A 44 7.00 -33.17 -11.55
CA ARG A 44 6.98 -31.71 -11.49
C ARG A 44 5.75 -31.16 -12.22
N ILE A 45 5.19 -30.08 -11.71
CA ILE A 45 4.09 -29.35 -12.35
C ILE A 45 4.46 -27.91 -12.54
N ASP A 46 4.03 -27.30 -13.63
CA ASP A 46 4.26 -25.89 -13.92
C ASP A 46 2.99 -25.09 -13.60
N PHE A 47 3.15 -24.14 -12.67
CA PHE A 47 2.13 -23.17 -12.34
C PHE A 47 2.38 -21.87 -13.09
N ILE A 48 1.42 -21.46 -13.92
CA ILE A 48 1.47 -20.23 -14.70
C ILE A 48 0.33 -19.33 -14.21
N VAL A 49 0.67 -18.20 -13.60
CA VAL A 49 -0.31 -17.28 -12.98
C VAL A 49 -1.36 -16.81 -13.98
N ARG A 50 -0.97 -16.59 -15.24
CA ARG A 50 -1.89 -16.11 -16.30
C ARG A 50 -2.93 -17.13 -16.73
N ASP A 51 -2.69 -18.41 -16.44
CA ASP A 51 -3.64 -19.48 -16.75
C ASP A 51 -4.73 -19.61 -15.68
N THR A 52 -4.58 -18.91 -14.56
CA THR A 52 -5.64 -18.77 -13.56
C THR A 52 -6.66 -17.75 -14.03
N GLU A 53 -7.88 -18.20 -14.22
CA GLU A 53 -9.00 -17.37 -14.67
C GLU A 53 -9.79 -16.84 -13.46
N VAL A 54 -10.38 -15.66 -13.62
CA VAL A 54 -11.26 -15.04 -12.63
C VAL A 54 -12.59 -14.71 -13.25
N GLY A 55 -13.65 -15.33 -12.75
CA GLY A 55 -15.02 -14.97 -12.97
C GLY A 55 -15.53 -14.00 -11.91
N VAL A 56 -16.43 -13.10 -12.26
CA VAL A 56 -17.09 -12.22 -11.29
C VAL A 56 -18.59 -12.16 -11.56
N ASN A 57 -19.38 -12.29 -10.51
CA ASN A 57 -20.81 -12.14 -10.51
C ASN A 57 -21.22 -10.81 -9.88
N GLY A 58 -22.42 -10.32 -10.22
CA GLY A 58 -22.95 -9.06 -9.71
C GLY A 58 -23.30 -8.05 -10.81
N LYS A 59 -23.72 -6.86 -10.39
CA LYS A 59 -24.10 -5.75 -11.28
C LYS A 59 -22.88 -4.99 -11.82
N VAL A 60 -21.94 -5.71 -12.40
CA VAL A 60 -20.65 -5.19 -12.86
C VAL A 60 -20.67 -4.97 -14.36
N ARG A 61 -20.23 -3.78 -14.79
CA ARG A 61 -19.96 -3.52 -16.22
C ARG A 61 -18.55 -3.98 -16.55
N ASN A 62 -18.33 -4.56 -17.73
CA ASN A 62 -17.03 -5.02 -18.22
C ASN A 62 -16.38 -6.07 -17.30
N LYS A 63 -16.97 -7.25 -17.21
CA LYS A 63 -16.47 -8.38 -16.42
C LYS A 63 -15.02 -8.77 -16.78
N GLU A 64 -14.62 -8.58 -18.04
CA GLU A 64 -13.28 -8.85 -18.57
C GLU A 64 -12.15 -8.05 -17.88
N LYS A 65 -12.47 -6.99 -17.14
CA LYS A 65 -11.49 -6.22 -16.36
C LYS A 65 -11.07 -6.89 -15.05
N TYR A 66 -11.81 -7.90 -14.65
CA TYR A 66 -11.53 -8.64 -13.42
C TYR A 66 -10.61 -9.80 -13.76
N LYS A 67 -9.35 -9.50 -13.83
CA LYS A 67 -8.27 -10.46 -14.02
C LYS A 67 -7.27 -10.33 -12.86
N ILE A 68 -6.50 -11.37 -12.68
CA ILE A 68 -5.38 -11.33 -11.76
C ILE A 68 -4.41 -10.22 -12.19
N LEU A 69 -4.03 -9.37 -11.25
CA LEU A 69 -2.87 -8.51 -11.46
C LEU A 69 -1.61 -9.37 -11.39
N THR A 70 -0.77 -9.30 -12.40
CA THR A 70 0.54 -9.96 -12.30
C THR A 70 1.45 -9.22 -11.33
N PHE A 71 2.52 -9.89 -10.87
CA PHE A 71 3.53 -9.25 -10.03
C PHE A 71 4.08 -7.96 -10.65
N GLU A 72 4.33 -7.96 -11.96
CA GLU A 72 4.85 -6.80 -12.69
C GLU A 72 3.83 -5.66 -12.74
N GLU A 73 2.56 -5.98 -12.99
CA GLU A 73 1.47 -4.99 -13.02
C GLU A 73 1.29 -4.34 -11.65
N TYR A 74 1.24 -5.14 -10.60
CA TYR A 74 1.09 -4.63 -9.23
C TYR A 74 2.32 -3.85 -8.78
N SER A 75 3.53 -4.34 -9.04
CA SER A 75 4.77 -3.63 -8.72
C SER A 75 4.86 -2.25 -9.38
N LYS A 76 4.36 -2.11 -10.62
CA LYS A 76 4.27 -0.80 -11.29
C LYS A 76 3.31 0.15 -10.57
N ILE A 77 2.17 -0.35 -10.09
CA ILE A 77 1.21 0.46 -9.31
C ILE A 77 1.85 0.95 -8.01
N VAL A 78 2.49 0.03 -7.27
CA VAL A 78 3.17 0.34 -6.01
C VAL A 78 4.26 1.38 -6.21
N LYS A 79 5.19 1.15 -7.15
CA LYS A 79 6.28 2.09 -7.46
C LYS A 79 5.78 3.47 -7.85
N ARG A 80 4.72 3.55 -8.67
CA ARG A 80 4.13 4.84 -9.05
C ARG A 80 3.62 5.61 -7.82
N ARG A 81 2.98 4.93 -6.87
CA ARG A 81 2.47 5.56 -5.65
C ARG A 81 3.58 5.92 -4.67
N GLN A 82 4.58 5.04 -4.54
CA GLN A 82 5.77 5.32 -3.72
C GLN A 82 6.52 6.54 -4.23
N ASN A 83 6.75 6.65 -5.54
CA ASN A 83 7.40 7.81 -6.15
C ASN A 83 6.58 9.10 -5.92
N GLY A 84 5.24 9.03 -6.01
CA GLY A 84 4.38 10.16 -5.69
C GLY A 84 4.52 10.62 -4.23
N ASN A 85 4.54 9.70 -3.29
CA ASN A 85 4.73 10.00 -1.87
C ASN A 85 6.13 10.56 -1.58
N ALA A 86 7.17 9.97 -2.17
CA ALA A 86 8.55 10.45 -2.03
C ALA A 86 8.70 11.87 -2.58
N PHE A 87 8.08 12.18 -3.72
CA PHE A 87 8.06 13.54 -4.28
C PHE A 87 7.39 14.53 -3.34
N LEU A 88 6.21 14.20 -2.80
CA LEU A 88 5.50 15.07 -1.86
C LEU A 88 6.28 15.31 -0.57
N MET A 89 6.91 14.28 -0.02
CA MET A 89 7.76 14.42 1.17
C MET A 89 9.02 15.23 0.88
N GLY A 90 9.69 15.00 -0.24
CA GLY A 90 10.85 15.77 -0.66
C GLY A 90 10.52 17.24 -0.88
N PHE A 91 9.39 17.55 -1.51
CA PHE A 91 8.91 18.91 -1.69
C PHE A 91 8.57 19.59 -0.35
N SER A 92 7.86 18.90 0.55
CA SER A 92 7.56 19.37 1.89
C SER A 92 8.82 19.64 2.71
N ALA A 93 9.79 18.71 2.67
CA ALA A 93 11.09 18.89 3.33
C ALA A 93 11.86 20.08 2.73
N GLY A 94 11.82 20.28 1.43
CA GLY A 94 12.43 21.43 0.75
C GLY A 94 11.85 22.77 1.21
N LEU A 95 10.52 22.87 1.30
CA LEU A 95 9.84 24.06 1.83
C LEU A 95 10.17 24.30 3.31
N SER A 96 10.15 23.23 4.11
CA SER A 96 10.51 23.29 5.52
C SER A 96 11.97 23.73 5.73
N ASN A 97 12.89 23.26 4.91
CA ASN A 97 14.30 23.65 4.96
C ASN A 97 14.51 25.11 4.53
N ALA A 98 13.71 25.64 3.62
CA ALA A 98 13.79 27.04 3.18
C ALA A 98 13.46 28.03 4.31
N SER A 99 12.61 27.63 5.27
CA SER A 99 12.27 28.43 6.46
C SER A 99 12.94 27.91 7.75
N ALA A 100 13.83 26.92 7.63
CA ALA A 100 14.45 26.28 8.77
C ALA A 100 15.22 27.27 9.65
N GLY A 101 15.03 27.15 10.96
CA GLY A 101 15.68 28.00 11.95
C GLY A 101 15.11 29.41 12.07
N THR A 102 14.12 29.78 11.26
CA THR A 102 13.49 31.12 11.34
C THR A 102 12.29 31.05 12.27
N THR A 103 12.30 31.87 13.31
CA THR A 103 11.17 32.05 14.24
C THR A 103 10.61 33.44 14.12
N TYR A 104 9.29 33.54 14.14
CA TYR A 104 8.58 34.81 14.13
C TYR A 104 7.94 34.98 15.51
N SER A 105 8.22 36.11 16.17
CA SER A 105 7.56 36.45 17.40
C SER A 105 6.87 37.82 17.29
N GLN A 106 5.73 37.94 17.91
CA GLN A 106 5.00 39.19 18.04
C GLN A 106 4.88 39.52 19.54
N SER A 107 5.26 40.69 19.89
CA SER A 107 5.10 41.23 21.24
C SER A 107 4.21 42.46 21.19
N ASN A 108 3.22 42.50 22.07
CA ASN A 108 2.36 43.66 22.25
C ASN A 108 2.69 44.27 23.59
N THR A 109 3.17 45.49 23.59
CA THR A 109 3.51 46.22 24.80
C THR A 109 2.55 47.38 24.96
N TYR A 110 1.87 47.43 26.11
CA TYR A 110 1.12 48.60 26.52
C TYR A 110 2.06 49.52 27.26
N TYR A 111 2.03 50.80 26.91
CA TYR A 111 2.77 51.85 27.65
C TYR A 111 1.80 52.97 28.05
N SER A 112 2.02 53.52 29.23
CA SER A 112 1.32 54.70 29.71
C SER A 112 2.27 55.56 30.53
N GLY A 113 2.05 56.87 30.52
CA GLY A 113 2.85 57.81 31.24
C GLY A 113 2.20 59.18 31.28
N TYR A 114 2.88 60.15 31.90
CA TYR A 114 2.47 61.56 31.93
C TYR A 114 3.54 62.37 31.19
N ASP A 115 3.13 63.35 30.42
CA ASP A 115 4.07 64.27 29.81
C ASP A 115 4.54 65.33 30.83
N SER A 116 5.44 66.20 30.43
CA SER A 116 5.99 67.25 31.27
C SER A 116 4.97 68.29 31.74
N TYR A 117 3.78 68.27 31.15
CA TYR A 117 2.66 69.17 31.51
C TYR A 117 1.59 68.46 32.37
N GLY A 118 1.80 67.17 32.71
CA GLY A 118 0.91 66.37 33.51
C GLY A 118 -0.22 65.68 32.76
N TYR A 119 -0.21 65.69 31.43
CA TYR A 119 -1.24 64.99 30.63
C TYR A 119 -0.90 63.52 30.51
N ASN A 120 -1.92 62.67 30.74
CA ASN A 120 -1.78 61.23 30.59
C ASN A 120 -1.71 60.85 29.11
N TYR A 121 -0.73 60.02 28.75
CA TYR A 121 -0.70 59.35 27.45
C TYR A 121 -0.59 57.84 27.62
N SER A 122 -1.20 57.12 26.71
CA SER A 122 -1.10 55.64 26.64
C SER A 122 -1.16 55.18 25.21
N GLY A 123 -0.55 54.03 24.96
CA GLY A 123 -0.55 53.43 23.63
C GLY A 123 -0.13 51.98 23.66
N TYR A 124 -0.24 51.33 22.52
CA TYR A 124 0.22 49.98 22.27
C TYR A 124 1.32 49.99 21.21
N ALA A 125 2.41 49.30 21.50
CA ALA A 125 3.44 49.04 20.54
C ALA A 125 3.41 47.53 20.16
N ASN A 126 3.30 47.26 18.87
CA ASN A 126 3.40 45.91 18.35
C ASN A 126 4.80 45.73 17.75
N THR A 127 5.56 44.85 18.32
CA THR A 127 6.89 44.51 17.82
C THR A 127 6.88 43.15 17.16
N TYR A 128 7.32 43.08 15.91
CA TYR A 128 7.51 41.84 15.17
C TYR A 128 9.02 41.57 15.12
N THR A 129 9.40 40.42 15.60
CA THR A 129 10.81 40.01 15.60
C THR A 129 10.95 38.73 14.80
N THR A 130 11.87 38.73 13.86
CA THR A 130 12.28 37.53 13.12
C THR A 130 13.68 37.16 13.63
N THR A 131 13.81 35.97 14.16
CA THR A 131 15.08 35.45 14.68
C THR A 131 15.49 34.24 13.90
N TYR A 132 16.75 34.19 13.47
CA TYR A 132 17.34 33.02 12.82
C TYR A 132 18.26 32.28 13.79
N SER A 133 18.07 30.97 13.92
CA SER A 133 18.92 30.09 14.73
C SER A 133 19.55 29.02 13.86
N PRO A 134 20.86 29.05 13.59
CA PRO A 134 21.55 27.99 12.83
C PRO A 134 21.42 26.61 13.45
N ALA A 135 21.35 26.53 14.79
CA ALA A 135 21.18 25.27 15.51
C ALA A 135 19.81 24.63 15.22
N LEU A 136 18.73 25.44 15.27
CA LEU A 136 17.39 24.97 14.91
C LEU A 136 17.30 24.58 13.42
N ALA A 137 17.95 25.33 12.54
CA ALA A 137 18.02 25.02 11.12
C ALA A 137 18.67 23.64 10.88
N SER A 138 19.79 23.38 11.56
CA SER A 138 20.50 22.10 11.43
C SER A 138 19.68 20.92 11.97
N LEU A 139 19.01 21.09 13.10
CA LEU A 139 18.14 20.07 13.68
C LEU A 139 16.96 19.74 12.74
N GLN A 140 16.32 20.74 12.18
CA GLN A 140 15.21 20.55 11.26
C GLN A 140 15.66 19.86 9.97
N TYR A 141 16.83 20.21 9.44
CA TYR A 141 17.44 19.53 8.31
C TYR A 141 17.71 18.05 8.62
N GLN A 142 18.31 17.75 9.78
CA GLN A 142 18.57 16.37 10.20
C GLN A 142 17.27 15.56 10.34
N GLN A 143 16.23 16.12 10.94
CA GLN A 143 14.93 15.47 11.05
C GLN A 143 14.33 15.15 9.68
N ASN A 144 14.39 16.09 8.75
CA ASN A 144 13.89 15.89 7.39
C ASN A 144 14.66 14.77 6.67
N GLN A 145 16.00 14.72 6.83
CA GLN A 145 16.82 13.63 6.27
C GLN A 145 16.48 12.26 6.89
N GLN A 146 16.28 12.21 8.21
CA GLN A 146 15.86 10.97 8.88
C GLN A 146 14.51 10.48 8.38
N ASN A 147 13.54 11.37 8.21
CA ASN A 147 12.21 11.04 7.68
C ASN A 147 12.27 10.51 6.24
N LEU A 148 13.10 11.11 5.39
CA LEU A 148 13.30 10.64 4.01
C LEU A 148 13.97 9.26 3.97
N ASN A 149 14.97 9.03 4.81
CA ASN A 149 15.64 7.72 4.92
C ASN A 149 14.68 6.65 5.46
N ALA A 150 13.87 6.98 6.46
CA ALA A 150 12.86 6.06 7.00
C ALA A 150 11.83 5.67 5.92
N LEU A 151 11.35 6.64 5.13
CA LEU A 151 10.44 6.37 4.02
C LEU A 151 11.08 5.46 2.96
N ASP A 152 12.33 5.71 2.58
CA ASP A 152 13.05 4.88 1.58
C ASP A 152 13.19 3.44 2.08
N ASN A 153 13.54 3.24 3.35
CA ASN A 153 13.65 1.92 3.95
C ASN A 153 12.29 1.21 3.99
N GLU A 154 11.23 1.88 4.42
CA GLU A 154 9.87 1.33 4.43
C GLU A 154 9.44 0.90 3.01
N GLN A 155 9.72 1.72 2.00
CA GLN A 155 9.41 1.41 0.61
C GLN A 155 10.17 0.17 0.10
N LYS A 156 11.45 0.05 0.45
CA LYS A 156 12.28 -1.11 0.10
C LYS A 156 11.78 -2.39 0.77
N GLU A 157 11.50 -2.35 2.07
CA GLU A 157 10.96 -3.48 2.81
C GLU A 157 9.60 -3.91 2.25
N ARG A 158 8.74 -2.95 1.92
CA ARG A 158 7.45 -3.24 1.31
C ARG A 158 7.59 -3.92 -0.04
N MET A 159 8.51 -3.44 -0.90
CA MET A 159 8.78 -4.07 -2.19
C MET A 159 9.34 -5.47 -2.04
N LYS A 160 10.20 -5.70 -1.03
CA LYS A 160 10.70 -7.04 -0.71
C LYS A 160 9.55 -7.96 -0.30
N TYR A 161 8.68 -7.53 0.62
CA TYR A 161 7.50 -8.30 1.04
C TYR A 161 6.61 -8.69 -0.15
N ILE A 162 6.35 -7.74 -1.07
CA ILE A 162 5.57 -8.01 -2.29
C ILE A 162 6.32 -9.01 -3.18
N ASN A 163 7.63 -8.85 -3.36
CA ASN A 163 8.42 -9.75 -4.19
C ASN A 163 8.42 -11.18 -3.67
N ASP A 164 8.52 -11.36 -2.37
CA ASP A 164 8.66 -12.66 -1.72
C ASP A 164 7.32 -13.37 -1.58
N GLY A 165 6.22 -12.61 -1.38
CA GLY A 165 4.90 -13.20 -1.15
C GLY A 165 4.00 -13.28 -2.38
N TYR A 166 4.29 -12.55 -3.45
CA TYR A 166 3.44 -12.54 -4.63
C TYR A 166 3.63 -13.78 -5.49
N LEU A 167 2.53 -14.45 -5.88
CA LEU A 167 2.59 -15.61 -6.77
C LEU A 167 3.13 -15.21 -8.15
N LYS A 168 4.09 -15.99 -8.62
CA LYS A 168 4.73 -15.89 -9.93
C LYS A 168 4.69 -17.24 -10.61
N ASN A 169 4.98 -17.27 -11.90
CA ASN A 169 5.17 -18.53 -12.61
C ASN A 169 6.28 -19.35 -11.91
N HIS A 170 5.99 -20.59 -11.63
CA HIS A 170 6.90 -21.46 -10.86
C HIS A 170 6.71 -22.92 -11.23
N THR A 171 7.82 -23.67 -11.26
CA THR A 171 7.80 -25.13 -11.34
C THR A 171 7.79 -25.70 -9.93
N ILE A 172 6.75 -26.46 -9.58
CA ILE A 172 6.57 -27.09 -8.28
C ILE A 172 7.03 -28.53 -8.37
N PHE A 173 8.09 -28.86 -7.64
CA PHE A 173 8.63 -30.21 -7.64
C PHE A 173 7.77 -31.16 -6.79
N PRO A 174 7.93 -32.51 -6.97
CA PRO A 174 7.28 -33.50 -6.12
C PRO A 174 7.51 -33.22 -4.64
N ASN A 175 6.46 -33.39 -3.84
CA ASN A 175 6.46 -33.17 -2.38
C ASN A 175 6.89 -31.77 -1.95
N THR A 176 6.68 -30.76 -2.79
CA THR A 176 6.92 -29.35 -2.44
C THR A 176 5.64 -28.53 -2.50
N THR A 177 5.68 -27.39 -1.83
CA THR A 177 4.55 -26.46 -1.74
C THR A 177 4.95 -25.10 -2.28
N LEU A 178 4.13 -24.53 -3.14
CA LEU A 178 4.18 -23.14 -3.53
C LEU A 178 3.11 -22.36 -2.75
N GLN A 179 3.54 -21.34 -2.00
CA GLN A 179 2.64 -20.46 -1.27
C GLN A 179 2.84 -19.02 -1.70
N GLY A 180 1.74 -18.27 -1.74
CA GLY A 180 1.78 -16.86 -2.04
C GLY A 180 0.39 -16.30 -2.26
N TYR A 181 0.35 -15.07 -2.77
CA TYR A 181 -0.90 -14.40 -3.04
C TYR A 181 -0.91 -13.70 -4.39
N PHE A 182 -2.12 -13.41 -4.87
CA PHE A 182 -2.35 -12.49 -5.97
C PHE A 182 -3.52 -11.56 -5.67
N LEU A 183 -3.66 -10.53 -6.46
CA LEU A 183 -4.66 -9.48 -6.26
C LEU A 183 -5.59 -9.40 -7.47
N ILE A 184 -6.87 -9.14 -7.18
CA ILE A 184 -7.91 -8.88 -8.16
C ILE A 184 -8.47 -7.48 -7.88
N PRO A 185 -8.70 -6.62 -8.89
CA PRO A 185 -9.26 -5.30 -8.67
C PRO A 185 -10.61 -5.35 -7.94
N PHE A 186 -10.77 -4.55 -6.89
CA PHE A 186 -11.98 -4.53 -6.08
C PHE A 186 -13.07 -3.66 -6.71
N ASN A 187 -14.31 -4.16 -6.66
CA ASN A 187 -15.50 -3.35 -6.93
C ASN A 187 -16.63 -3.75 -5.98
N ARG A 188 -17.31 -2.76 -5.39
CA ARG A 188 -18.44 -2.97 -4.46
C ARG A 188 -19.65 -3.67 -5.10
N LYS A 189 -19.74 -3.70 -6.42
CA LYS A 189 -20.84 -4.33 -7.17
C LYS A 189 -20.58 -5.79 -7.49
N VAL A 190 -19.41 -6.30 -7.20
CA VAL A 190 -19.08 -7.73 -7.25
C VAL A 190 -19.75 -8.38 -6.04
N THR A 191 -20.57 -9.38 -6.28
CA THR A 191 -21.21 -10.20 -5.24
C THR A 191 -20.43 -11.46 -4.97
N ASP A 192 -19.91 -12.08 -6.03
CA ASP A 192 -19.16 -13.33 -5.98
C ASP A 192 -17.94 -13.29 -6.89
N ILE A 193 -16.95 -14.10 -6.56
CA ILE A 193 -15.73 -14.28 -7.35
C ILE A 193 -15.51 -15.77 -7.51
N ASP A 194 -15.40 -16.19 -8.76
CA ASP A 194 -15.02 -17.54 -9.13
C ASP A 194 -13.55 -17.54 -9.53
N ILE A 195 -12.78 -18.51 -9.05
CA ILE A 195 -11.36 -18.64 -9.35
C ILE A 195 -11.10 -20.00 -9.93
N LEU A 196 -10.56 -20.04 -11.13
CA LEU A 196 -10.25 -21.25 -11.86
C LEU A 196 -8.74 -21.40 -12.03
N PHE A 197 -8.12 -22.26 -11.25
CA PHE A 197 -6.71 -22.60 -11.44
C PHE A 197 -6.60 -23.67 -12.52
N LYS A 198 -5.79 -23.39 -13.54
CA LYS A 198 -5.41 -24.35 -14.56
C LYS A 198 -3.94 -24.71 -14.37
N ILE A 199 -3.70 -25.95 -14.03
CA ILE A 199 -2.34 -26.49 -13.85
C ILE A 199 -2.20 -27.69 -14.76
N GLU A 200 -1.46 -27.54 -15.85
CA GLU A 200 -1.35 -28.54 -16.93
C GLU A 200 -2.75 -28.93 -17.46
N ASN A 201 -3.18 -30.19 -17.27
CA ASN A 201 -4.48 -30.69 -17.69
C ASN A 201 -5.53 -30.73 -16.55
N MET A 202 -5.18 -30.23 -15.37
CA MET A 202 -6.07 -30.21 -14.20
C MET A 202 -6.75 -28.85 -14.09
N ILE A 203 -8.03 -28.86 -13.67
CA ILE A 203 -8.83 -27.65 -13.46
C ILE A 203 -9.38 -27.67 -12.05
N PHE A 204 -8.94 -26.71 -11.24
CA PHE A 204 -9.41 -26.52 -9.87
C PHE A 204 -10.37 -25.33 -9.85
N ASP A 205 -11.64 -25.61 -9.68
CA ASP A 205 -12.72 -24.63 -9.76
C ASP A 205 -13.21 -24.25 -8.37
N PHE A 206 -12.93 -23.03 -7.95
CA PHE A 206 -13.36 -22.42 -6.71
C PHE A 206 -14.52 -21.44 -6.98
N SER A 207 -15.60 -21.95 -7.51
CA SER A 207 -16.84 -21.20 -7.71
C SER A 207 -17.79 -21.37 -6.55
N ASN A 208 -18.54 -20.33 -6.24
CA ASN A 208 -19.47 -20.31 -5.11
C ASN A 208 -20.62 -21.32 -5.27
N ASP A 209 -20.94 -21.70 -6.51
CA ASP A 209 -22.03 -22.64 -6.82
C ASP A 209 -21.75 -24.09 -6.40
N LYS A 210 -20.49 -24.44 -6.09
CA LYS A 210 -20.10 -25.80 -5.68
C LYS A 210 -20.06 -26.03 -4.18
N PHE A 211 -20.27 -24.99 -3.38
CA PHE A 211 -20.06 -25.01 -1.91
C PHE A 211 -21.31 -24.64 -1.10
N HIS A 212 -22.51 -24.82 -1.71
CA HIS A 212 -23.82 -24.79 -1.04
C HIS A 212 -24.34 -26.16 -0.71
#